data_193ace2b4298d68ed17e67b73a5f3da4
#
_entry.id   193ace2b4298d68ed17e67b73a5f3da4
#
_cell.length_a   1.000
_cell.length_b   1.000
_cell.length_c   1.000
_cell.angle_alpha   90.00
_cell.angle_beta   90.00
_cell.angle_gamma   90.00
#
_symmetry.space_group_name_H-M   'P 1'
#
loop_
_entity.id
_entity.type
_entity.pdbx_description
1 polymer ?
#
loop_
_entity_poly.entity_id
_entity_poly.type
_entity_poly.pdbx_seq_one_letter_code
_entity_poly.pdbx_strand_id
1 'polypeptide(L)'
;MFARGIFSHNTYNAYKQTAVEFAGWLKQSHPGIKVMNQITKEQAIQYLQKRQAEGLSSYSVSKDMPALNKILNFSICKKEANLNNRSYKNVARSRAERQHDKKYNPKNYAKQITFAKATGCRRESVLGGQYQVKPCSVWRDFKGNIFVSLVEKGGKFRNASVLSKYKEEIEKIIPNITVRMPYNSLAMEAFHFKELYRTSGPKYLFSRYTKKIDNHAFRAQYARDRYEELVQQKMGQRGEILSNYRGYDRDCLRQVSFDLGHNRINVVVEHYMR
;
A
#
# COMPACT_ATOMS: atom_id res chain seq x y z
N MET A 1 0.48 1.10 25.08
CA MET A 1 0.20 1.22 23.63
C MET A 1 -1.30 1.28 23.35
N PHE A 2 -2.06 0.26 23.69
CA PHE A 2 -3.51 0.19 23.43
C PHE A 2 -4.34 1.22 24.17
N ALA A 3 -3.96 1.57 25.41
CA ALA A 3 -4.66 2.59 26.23
C ALA A 3 -4.78 3.98 25.56
N ARG A 4 -3.97 4.26 24.51
CA ARG A 4 -4.03 5.50 23.73
C ARG A 4 -4.56 5.29 22.30
N GLY A 5 -5.21 4.18 22.01
CA GLY A 5 -5.82 3.90 20.69
C GLY A 5 -4.79 3.77 19.55
N ILE A 6 -3.61 3.21 19.82
CA ILE A 6 -2.59 2.89 18.80
C ILE A 6 -2.60 1.37 18.60
N PHE A 7 -3.18 0.91 17.48
CA PHE A 7 -3.37 -0.51 17.19
C PHE A 7 -2.33 -1.10 16.23
N SER A 8 -1.44 -0.29 15.65
CA SER A 8 -0.41 -0.74 14.72
C SER A 8 0.98 -0.60 15.33
N HIS A 9 1.76 -1.67 15.33
CA HIS A 9 3.16 -1.67 15.74
C HIS A 9 4.01 -0.62 14.99
N ASN A 10 3.78 -0.48 13.68
CA ASN A 10 4.51 0.50 12.87
C ASN A 10 4.16 1.94 13.28
N THR A 11 2.89 2.21 13.58
CA THR A 11 2.46 3.52 14.08
C THR A 11 3.05 3.79 15.46
N TYR A 12 3.03 2.80 16.34
CA TYR A 12 3.65 2.91 17.66
C TYR A 12 5.14 3.21 17.58
N ASN A 13 5.88 2.47 16.76
CA ASN A 13 7.32 2.68 16.60
C ASN A 13 7.62 4.06 15.99
N ALA A 14 6.82 4.50 15.01
CA ALA A 14 6.96 5.83 14.43
C ALA A 14 6.71 6.93 15.48
N TYR A 15 5.68 6.78 16.31
CA TYR A 15 5.37 7.75 17.37
C TYR A 15 6.41 7.73 18.49
N LYS A 16 6.89 6.52 18.87
CA LYS A 16 7.99 6.37 19.81
C LYS A 16 9.24 7.11 19.32
N GLN A 17 9.58 6.97 18.05
CA GLN A 17 10.71 7.69 17.47
C GLN A 17 10.53 9.21 17.53
N THR A 18 9.36 9.73 17.13
CA THR A 18 9.06 11.16 17.26
C THR A 18 9.16 11.63 18.72
N ALA A 19 8.69 10.83 19.68
CA ALA A 19 8.82 11.16 21.10
C ALA A 19 10.27 11.27 21.57
N VAL A 20 11.12 10.33 21.16
CA VAL A 20 12.55 10.33 21.51
C VAL A 20 13.25 11.54 20.89
N GLU A 21 13.02 11.83 19.62
CA GLU A 21 13.60 12.98 18.93
C GLU A 21 13.15 14.30 19.55
N PHE A 22 11.85 14.41 19.88
CA PHE A 22 11.29 15.58 20.54
C PHE A 22 11.88 15.78 21.95
N ALA A 23 11.98 14.72 22.75
CA ALA A 23 12.58 14.77 24.09
C ALA A 23 14.06 15.17 24.02
N GLY A 24 14.81 14.68 23.05
CA GLY A 24 16.17 15.09 22.78
C GLY A 24 16.30 16.57 22.47
N TRP A 25 15.41 17.10 21.64
CA TRP A 25 15.37 18.53 21.34
C TRP A 25 14.99 19.36 22.57
N LEU A 26 13.96 18.96 23.32
CA LEU A 26 13.57 19.65 24.56
C LEU A 26 14.72 19.75 25.55
N LYS A 27 15.48 18.67 25.73
CA LYS A 27 16.65 18.66 26.63
C LYS A 27 17.70 19.70 26.24
N GLN A 28 17.87 19.93 24.96
CA GLN A 28 18.85 20.90 24.43
C GLN A 28 18.31 22.33 24.46
N SER A 29 17.08 22.55 24.02
CA SER A 29 16.51 23.89 23.80
C SER A 29 15.77 24.43 25.03
N HIS A 30 15.32 23.55 25.93
CA HIS A 30 14.53 23.89 27.13
C HIS A 30 14.99 23.06 28.35
N PRO A 31 16.23 23.24 28.83
CA PRO A 31 16.82 22.37 29.87
C PRO A 31 16.09 22.43 31.22
N GLY A 32 15.25 23.45 31.43
CA GLY A 32 14.40 23.58 32.64
C GLY A 32 13.23 22.62 32.67
N ILE A 33 12.82 22.02 31.55
CA ILE A 33 11.70 21.07 31.50
C ILE A 33 12.18 19.70 31.96
N LYS A 34 11.64 19.19 33.06
CA LYS A 34 12.01 17.90 33.63
C LYS A 34 10.90 16.84 33.54
N VAL A 35 9.66 17.25 33.42
CA VAL A 35 8.47 16.38 33.44
C VAL A 35 7.51 16.75 32.33
N MET A 36 6.72 15.76 31.84
CA MET A 36 5.86 15.92 30.69
C MET A 36 4.77 17.01 30.85
N ASN A 37 4.28 17.24 32.06
CA ASN A 37 3.25 18.24 32.31
C ASN A 37 3.75 19.69 32.21
N GLN A 38 5.06 19.91 32.14
CA GLN A 38 5.67 21.22 31.91
C GLN A 38 5.77 21.56 30.41
N ILE A 39 5.53 20.58 29.54
CA ILE A 39 5.61 20.77 28.11
C ILE A 39 4.38 21.53 27.62
N THR A 40 4.60 22.64 26.92
CA THR A 40 3.54 23.45 26.36
C THR A 40 3.26 23.11 24.90
N LYS A 41 2.09 23.53 24.43
CA LYS A 41 1.70 23.37 23.02
C LYS A 41 2.62 24.14 22.09
N GLU A 42 3.05 25.33 22.52
CA GLU A 42 3.97 26.22 21.79
C GLU A 42 5.32 25.53 21.54
N GLN A 43 5.85 24.82 22.51
CA GLN A 43 7.09 24.06 22.36
C GLN A 43 6.94 22.92 21.35
N ALA A 44 5.80 22.23 21.35
CA ALA A 44 5.54 21.22 20.35
C ALA A 44 5.43 21.82 18.93
N ILE A 45 4.85 23.02 18.80
CA ILE A 45 4.79 23.77 17.54
C ILE A 45 6.20 24.21 17.10
N GLN A 46 6.99 24.77 18.00
CA GLN A 46 8.38 25.17 17.71
C GLN A 46 9.22 23.99 17.19
N TYR A 47 9.07 22.82 17.81
CA TYR A 47 9.74 21.61 17.31
C TYR A 47 9.31 21.24 15.90
N LEU A 48 8.01 21.25 15.59
CA LEU A 48 7.52 20.96 14.25
C LEU A 48 8.03 21.96 13.20
N GLN A 49 8.07 23.23 13.54
CA GLN A 49 8.62 24.29 12.70
C GLN A 49 10.13 24.12 12.48
N LYS A 50 10.88 23.78 13.53
CA LYS A 50 12.30 23.44 13.44
C LYS A 50 12.52 22.27 12.47
N ARG A 51 11.76 21.19 12.61
CA ARG A 51 11.84 20.03 11.71
C ARG A 51 11.58 20.41 10.25
N GLN A 52 10.66 21.33 10.00
CA GLN A 52 10.40 21.87 8.68
C GLN A 52 11.55 22.72 8.16
N ALA A 53 12.12 23.59 8.99
CA ALA A 53 13.26 24.45 8.65
C ALA A 53 14.54 23.65 8.36
N GLU A 54 14.73 22.50 8.99
CA GLU A 54 15.80 21.53 8.70
C GLU A 54 15.65 20.82 7.36
N GLY A 55 14.65 21.16 6.55
CA GLY A 55 14.44 20.59 5.23
C GLY A 55 13.75 19.23 5.21
N LEU A 56 13.19 18.77 6.34
CA LEU A 56 12.41 17.54 6.32
C LEU A 56 11.17 17.66 5.44
N SER A 57 10.85 16.60 4.75
CA SER A 57 9.68 16.59 3.88
C SER A 57 8.40 16.91 4.64
N SER A 58 7.47 17.64 4.01
CA SER A 58 6.14 17.92 4.58
C SER A 58 5.37 16.67 4.99
N TYR A 59 5.71 15.49 4.42
CA TYR A 59 5.18 14.20 4.82
C TYR A 59 5.72 13.73 6.16
N SER A 60 7.02 13.93 6.41
CA SER A 60 7.66 13.57 7.70
C SER A 60 7.12 14.43 8.83
N VAL A 61 7.14 15.75 8.65
CA VAL A 61 6.62 16.69 9.64
C VAL A 61 5.11 16.48 9.91
N SER A 62 4.33 16.23 8.84
CA SER A 62 2.91 15.89 8.99
C SER A 62 2.64 14.53 9.66
N LYS A 63 3.64 13.67 9.84
CA LYS A 63 3.56 12.45 10.65
C LYS A 63 3.90 12.75 12.12
N ASP A 64 4.84 13.65 12.36
CA ASP A 64 5.26 14.02 13.71
C ASP A 64 4.17 14.76 14.48
N MET A 65 3.41 15.63 13.81
CA MET A 65 2.30 16.38 14.43
C MET A 65 1.25 15.47 15.12
N PRO A 66 0.62 14.48 14.47
CA PRO A 66 -0.32 13.58 15.16
C PRO A 66 0.36 12.71 16.23
N ALA A 67 1.66 12.45 16.13
CA ALA A 67 2.40 11.76 17.17
C ALA A 67 2.46 12.62 18.44
N LEU A 68 2.86 13.88 18.33
CA LEU A 68 2.89 14.81 19.45
C LEU A 68 1.50 15.05 20.03
N ASN A 69 0.49 15.26 19.19
CA ASN A 69 -0.90 15.40 19.64
C ASN A 69 -1.33 14.19 20.48
N LYS A 70 -0.98 12.98 20.05
CA LYS A 70 -1.35 11.75 20.76
C LYS A 70 -0.57 11.54 22.05
N ILE A 71 0.71 11.91 22.07
CA ILE A 71 1.59 11.71 23.23
C ILE A 71 1.30 12.73 24.32
N LEU A 72 1.14 13.99 23.93
CA LEU A 72 1.02 15.13 24.85
C LEU A 72 -0.45 15.52 25.11
N ASN A 73 -1.39 14.86 24.45
CA ASN A 73 -2.82 15.19 24.51
C ASN A 73 -3.12 16.62 24.02
N PHE A 74 -2.39 17.08 23.00
CA PHE A 74 -2.64 18.37 22.35
C PHE A 74 -3.54 18.22 21.12
N SER A 75 -4.03 19.36 20.63
CA SER A 75 -4.80 19.45 19.39
C SER A 75 -4.15 20.50 18.48
N ILE A 76 -2.94 20.19 17.99
CA ILE A 76 -2.20 21.04 17.05
C ILE A 76 -2.71 20.77 15.64
N CYS A 77 -3.06 21.81 14.89
CA CYS A 77 -3.37 21.71 13.48
C CYS A 77 -2.27 22.32 12.60
N LYS A 78 -2.27 21.99 11.31
CA LYS A 78 -1.25 22.47 10.38
C LYS A 78 -1.22 23.98 10.23
N LYS A 79 -2.40 24.62 10.19
CA LYS A 79 -2.53 26.08 10.06
C LYS A 79 -1.91 26.79 11.25
N GLU A 80 -2.21 26.33 12.45
CA GLU A 80 -1.70 26.86 13.71
C GLU A 80 -0.17 26.73 13.80
N ALA A 81 0.36 25.58 13.40
CA ALA A 81 1.81 25.32 13.40
C ALA A 81 2.53 25.85 12.14
N ASN A 82 1.86 26.55 11.25
CA ASN A 82 2.38 27.06 9.98
C ASN A 82 3.18 26.01 9.18
N LEU A 83 2.62 24.80 9.06
CA LEU A 83 3.28 23.71 8.38
C LEU A 83 2.88 23.61 6.91
N ASN A 84 3.85 23.32 6.07
CA ASN A 84 3.66 23.14 4.64
C ASN A 84 2.67 22.05 4.30
N ASN A 85 1.84 22.27 3.30
CA ASN A 85 0.95 21.27 2.78
C ASN A 85 1.73 20.13 2.10
N ARG A 86 1.23 18.92 2.25
CA ARG A 86 1.74 17.78 1.48
C ARG A 86 1.51 18.03 -0.01
N SER A 87 2.58 18.04 -0.78
CA SER A 87 2.51 18.09 -2.24
C SER A 87 3.14 16.84 -2.83
N TYR A 88 2.38 16.12 -3.63
CA TYR A 88 2.91 14.96 -4.36
C TYR A 88 3.98 15.35 -5.38
N LYS A 89 3.98 16.60 -5.86
CA LYS A 89 4.99 17.11 -6.76
C LYS A 89 6.40 17.13 -6.13
N ASN A 90 6.45 17.31 -4.81
CA ASN A 90 7.71 17.42 -4.05
C ASN A 90 8.19 16.09 -3.48
N VAL A 91 7.50 14.99 -3.75
CA VAL A 91 7.92 13.68 -3.28
C VAL A 91 8.76 13.01 -4.37
N ALA A 92 10.07 13.03 -4.19
CA ALA A 92 11.00 12.25 -5.00
C ALA A 92 10.79 10.75 -4.73
N ARG A 93 9.83 10.14 -5.40
CA ARG A 93 9.61 8.71 -5.38
C ARG A 93 10.16 8.13 -6.67
N SER A 94 11.31 7.48 -6.59
CA SER A 94 11.76 6.66 -7.70
C SER A 94 10.77 5.50 -7.86
N ARG A 95 10.14 5.45 -9.03
CA ARG A 95 9.36 4.30 -9.51
C ARG A 95 10.19 3.45 -10.47
N ALA A 96 11.39 3.90 -10.79
CA ALA A 96 12.35 3.12 -11.56
C ALA A 96 12.79 1.87 -10.77
N GLU A 97 13.19 0.85 -11.49
CA GLU A 97 13.85 -0.31 -10.86
C GLU A 97 15.07 0.20 -10.07
N ARG A 98 15.10 -0.15 -8.79
CA ARG A 98 16.26 0.17 -7.96
C ARG A 98 17.47 -0.54 -8.54
N GLN A 99 18.61 0.15 -8.58
CA GLN A 99 19.88 -0.49 -8.91
C GLN A 99 20.05 -1.74 -8.05
N HIS A 100 20.26 -2.87 -8.71
CA HIS A 100 20.36 -4.16 -8.07
C HIS A 100 21.60 -4.20 -7.17
N ASP A 101 21.42 -4.60 -5.92
CA ASP A 101 22.54 -5.08 -5.12
C ASP A 101 23.22 -6.22 -5.91
N LYS A 102 24.55 -6.17 -6.07
CA LYS A 102 25.34 -7.16 -6.82
C LYS A 102 25.06 -8.62 -6.40
N LYS A 103 24.55 -8.83 -5.17
CA LYS A 103 24.16 -10.15 -4.64
C LYS A 103 22.72 -10.56 -5.00
N TYR A 104 21.92 -9.68 -5.62
CA TYR A 104 20.55 -9.98 -6.01
C TYR A 104 20.51 -10.49 -7.46
N ASN A 105 20.09 -11.72 -7.64
CA ASN A 105 19.84 -12.27 -8.97
C ASN A 105 18.32 -12.42 -9.20
N PRO A 106 17.70 -11.59 -10.04
CA PRO A 106 16.26 -11.65 -10.32
C PRO A 106 15.82 -12.99 -10.93
N LYS A 107 16.70 -13.74 -11.62
CA LYS A 107 16.38 -15.06 -12.17
C LYS A 107 15.92 -16.05 -11.08
N ASN A 108 16.48 -15.95 -9.88
CA ASN A 108 16.08 -16.79 -8.74
C ASN A 108 14.67 -16.50 -8.21
N TYR A 109 14.08 -15.38 -8.63
CA TYR A 109 12.77 -14.89 -8.21
C TYR A 109 11.84 -14.63 -9.39
N ALA A 110 12.13 -15.23 -10.54
CA ALA A 110 11.37 -14.99 -11.78
C ALA A 110 9.87 -15.24 -11.59
N LYS A 111 9.49 -16.34 -10.94
CA LYS A 111 8.08 -16.68 -10.67
C LYS A 111 7.39 -15.62 -9.81
N GLN A 112 8.05 -15.13 -8.75
CA GLN A 112 7.52 -14.09 -7.86
C GLN A 112 7.38 -12.75 -8.56
N ILE A 113 8.36 -12.40 -9.40
CA ILE A 113 8.36 -11.17 -10.21
C ILE A 113 7.23 -11.22 -11.22
N THR A 114 7.09 -12.31 -11.97
CA THR A 114 5.98 -12.50 -12.91
C THR A 114 4.63 -12.39 -12.20
N PHE A 115 4.47 -13.07 -11.07
CA PHE A 115 3.24 -13.01 -10.29
C PHE A 115 2.94 -11.58 -9.80
N ALA A 116 3.95 -10.86 -9.31
CA ALA A 116 3.78 -9.48 -8.85
C ALA A 116 3.39 -8.52 -10.00
N LYS A 117 3.98 -8.69 -11.19
CA LYS A 117 3.62 -7.94 -12.41
C LYS A 117 2.20 -8.27 -12.87
N ALA A 118 1.83 -9.53 -12.85
CA ALA A 118 0.54 -10.03 -13.31
C ALA A 118 -0.65 -9.60 -12.43
N THR A 119 -0.42 -9.31 -11.15
CA THR A 119 -1.49 -9.16 -10.14
C THR A 119 -1.44 -7.85 -9.37
N GLY A 120 -0.34 -7.10 -9.46
CA GLY A 120 -0.12 -5.90 -8.66
C GLY A 120 -0.13 -6.13 -7.14
N CYS A 121 0.11 -7.35 -6.68
CA CYS A 121 0.09 -7.70 -5.25
C CYS A 121 1.18 -6.99 -4.47
N ARG A 122 0.86 -6.63 -3.21
CA ARG A 122 1.89 -6.19 -2.27
C ARG A 122 2.76 -7.36 -1.85
N ARG A 123 3.99 -7.06 -1.47
CA ARG A 123 4.97 -8.06 -1.04
C ARG A 123 4.43 -9.03 0.02
N GLU A 124 3.80 -8.49 1.04
CA GLU A 124 3.29 -9.24 2.20
C GLU A 124 2.21 -10.27 1.85
N SER A 125 1.55 -10.10 0.69
CA SER A 125 0.45 -10.97 0.26
C SER A 125 0.92 -12.15 -0.59
N VAL A 126 2.11 -12.09 -1.15
CA VAL A 126 2.62 -13.08 -2.11
C VAL A 126 3.72 -13.91 -1.52
N LEU A 127 4.51 -13.32 -0.65
CA LEU A 127 5.75 -13.88 -0.18
C LEU A 127 5.58 -14.33 1.26
N GLY A 128 5.44 -15.64 1.43
CA GLY A 128 5.65 -16.28 2.72
C GLY A 128 7.05 -15.95 3.21
N GLY A 129 7.17 -15.48 4.43
CA GLY A 129 8.43 -15.14 5.05
C GLY A 129 8.20 -14.85 6.52
N GLN A 130 9.20 -14.45 7.26
CA GLN A 130 9.21 -14.17 8.71
C GLN A 130 8.10 -13.21 9.21
N TYR A 131 7.32 -12.63 8.31
CA TYR A 131 6.21 -11.72 8.58
C TYR A 131 4.90 -12.44 8.27
N GLN A 132 3.92 -12.30 9.13
CA GLN A 132 2.58 -12.87 9.04
C GLN A 132 2.13 -12.99 7.59
N VAL A 133 2.12 -14.22 7.10
CA VAL A 133 1.67 -14.55 5.76
C VAL A 133 0.20 -14.23 5.69
N LYS A 134 -0.12 -13.35 4.79
CA LYS A 134 -1.52 -13.10 4.48
C LYS A 134 -1.98 -14.10 3.43
N PRO A 135 -3.16 -14.66 3.62
CA PRO A 135 -3.67 -15.65 2.71
C PRO A 135 -3.80 -15.11 1.28
N CYS A 136 -3.52 -15.98 0.32
CA CYS A 136 -3.65 -15.69 -1.11
C CYS A 136 -4.18 -16.96 -1.79
N SER A 137 -5.21 -16.83 -2.62
CA SER A 137 -5.80 -17.90 -3.40
C SER A 137 -5.94 -17.47 -4.86
N VAL A 138 -5.60 -18.37 -5.78
CA VAL A 138 -5.77 -18.15 -7.22
C VAL A 138 -6.87 -19.03 -7.72
N TRP A 139 -7.79 -18.46 -8.49
CA TRP A 139 -8.93 -19.16 -9.06
C TRP A 139 -9.30 -18.61 -10.42
N ARG A 140 -10.09 -19.35 -11.18
CA ARG A 140 -10.56 -19.00 -12.53
C ARG A 140 -12.07 -19.01 -12.58
N ASP A 141 -12.66 -18.09 -13.30
CA ASP A 141 -14.08 -18.15 -13.68
C ASP A 141 -14.31 -19.05 -14.91
N PHE A 142 -15.56 -19.35 -15.22
CA PHE A 142 -15.92 -20.15 -16.39
C PHE A 142 -15.66 -19.46 -17.75
N LYS A 143 -15.36 -18.15 -17.73
CA LYS A 143 -14.92 -17.41 -18.92
C LYS A 143 -13.41 -17.47 -19.13
N GLY A 144 -12.69 -18.17 -18.25
CA GLY A 144 -11.25 -18.29 -18.30
C GLY A 144 -10.50 -17.10 -17.72
N ASN A 145 -11.16 -16.15 -17.05
CA ASN A 145 -10.47 -15.07 -16.37
C ASN A 145 -9.86 -15.58 -15.06
N ILE A 146 -8.61 -15.23 -14.80
CA ILE A 146 -7.92 -15.62 -13.58
C ILE A 146 -7.94 -14.48 -12.58
N PHE A 147 -8.22 -14.81 -11.33
CA PHE A 147 -8.30 -13.87 -10.22
C PHE A 147 -7.40 -14.31 -9.07
N VAL A 148 -6.94 -13.33 -8.31
CA VAL A 148 -6.20 -13.55 -7.07
C VAL A 148 -6.97 -12.93 -5.91
N SER A 149 -7.52 -13.78 -5.06
CA SER A 149 -8.14 -13.38 -3.79
C SER A 149 -7.08 -13.26 -2.71
N LEU A 150 -7.03 -12.12 -2.04
CA LEU A 150 -6.01 -11.87 -1.02
C LEU A 150 -6.44 -10.84 0.01
N VAL A 151 -5.81 -10.91 1.19
CA VAL A 151 -5.95 -9.91 2.24
C VAL A 151 -4.68 -9.08 2.32
N GLU A 152 -4.82 -7.77 2.25
CA GLU A 152 -3.69 -6.83 2.29
C GLU A 152 -3.65 -6.03 3.59
N LYS A 153 -2.78 -5.02 3.63
CA LYS A 153 -2.58 -4.14 4.78
C LYS A 153 -3.91 -3.60 5.32
N GLY A 154 -4.11 -3.73 6.62
CA GLY A 154 -5.33 -3.30 7.29
C GLY A 154 -6.49 -4.32 7.21
N GLY A 155 -6.21 -5.57 6.84
CA GLY A 155 -7.23 -6.64 6.76
C GLY A 155 -8.16 -6.51 5.55
N LYS A 156 -7.85 -5.65 4.58
CA LYS A 156 -8.68 -5.44 3.40
C LYS A 156 -8.59 -6.63 2.45
N PHE A 157 -9.72 -7.25 2.20
CA PHE A 157 -9.88 -8.25 1.16
C PHE A 157 -10.00 -7.59 -0.22
N ARG A 158 -9.48 -8.25 -1.23
CA ARG A 158 -9.69 -7.92 -2.64
C ARG A 158 -9.57 -9.13 -3.55
N ASN A 159 -10.22 -9.07 -4.69
CA ASN A 159 -9.97 -9.91 -5.84
C ASN A 159 -9.27 -9.07 -6.90
N ALA A 160 -8.02 -9.40 -7.22
CA ALA A 160 -7.30 -8.76 -8.30
C ALA A 160 -7.40 -9.61 -9.57
N SER A 161 -7.74 -9.01 -10.69
CA SER A 161 -7.67 -9.68 -11.99
C SER A 161 -6.21 -9.90 -12.38
N VAL A 162 -5.91 -11.07 -12.91
CA VAL A 162 -4.63 -11.33 -13.58
C VAL A 162 -4.67 -10.68 -14.96
N LEU A 163 -3.63 -9.90 -15.31
CA LEU A 163 -3.50 -9.33 -16.65
C LEU A 163 -3.51 -10.41 -17.72
N SER A 164 -4.25 -10.22 -18.81
CA SER A 164 -4.40 -11.22 -19.87
C SER A 164 -3.07 -11.66 -20.47
N LYS A 165 -2.13 -10.74 -20.60
CA LYS A 165 -0.78 -11.02 -21.12
C LYS A 165 0.09 -11.96 -20.25
N TYR A 166 -0.33 -12.21 -19.01
CA TYR A 166 0.39 -13.10 -18.09
C TYR A 166 -0.37 -14.38 -17.75
N LYS A 167 -1.52 -14.64 -18.37
CA LYS A 167 -2.35 -15.81 -18.02
C LYS A 167 -1.58 -17.12 -18.13
N GLU A 168 -0.93 -17.35 -19.26
CA GLU A 168 -0.17 -18.58 -19.51
C GLU A 168 0.98 -18.78 -18.51
N GLU A 169 1.71 -17.70 -18.18
CA GLU A 169 2.79 -17.77 -17.22
C GLU A 169 2.27 -18.06 -15.81
N ILE A 170 1.12 -17.50 -15.45
CA ILE A 170 0.50 -17.76 -14.15
C ILE A 170 0.04 -19.22 -14.06
N GLU A 171 -0.52 -19.79 -15.12
CA GLU A 171 -0.89 -21.20 -15.19
C GLU A 171 0.32 -22.14 -15.05
N LYS A 172 1.45 -21.79 -15.64
CA LYS A 172 2.71 -22.53 -15.47
C LYS A 172 3.29 -22.39 -14.06
N ILE A 173 3.08 -21.25 -13.40
CA ILE A 173 3.58 -20.99 -12.04
C ILE A 173 2.71 -21.71 -10.99
N ILE A 174 1.39 -21.71 -11.21
CA ILE A 174 0.39 -22.22 -10.27
C ILE A 174 -0.40 -23.33 -10.97
N PRO A 175 0.02 -24.56 -10.86
CA PRO A 175 -0.76 -25.69 -11.37
C PRO A 175 -2.06 -25.85 -10.57
N ASN A 176 -3.09 -26.37 -11.21
CA ASN A 176 -4.38 -26.70 -10.60
C ASN A 176 -5.15 -25.48 -10.05
N ILE A 177 -5.27 -24.42 -10.87
CA ILE A 177 -6.12 -23.26 -10.54
C ILE A 177 -7.59 -23.76 -10.43
N THR A 178 -8.20 -23.53 -9.27
CA THR A 178 -9.60 -23.91 -9.02
C THR A 178 -10.54 -23.12 -9.94
N VAL A 179 -11.43 -23.83 -10.63
CA VAL A 179 -12.48 -23.20 -11.45
C VAL A 179 -13.73 -23.05 -10.60
N ARG A 180 -14.31 -21.85 -10.52
CA ARG A 180 -15.55 -21.57 -9.79
C ARG A 180 -16.27 -20.33 -10.31
N MET A 181 -17.54 -20.18 -9.95
CA MET A 181 -18.27 -18.94 -10.11
C MET A 181 -17.76 -17.88 -9.11
N PRO A 182 -17.72 -16.61 -9.51
CA PRO A 182 -17.59 -15.52 -8.55
C PRO A 182 -18.82 -15.47 -7.64
N TYR A 183 -18.62 -15.12 -6.38
CA TYR A 183 -19.75 -14.86 -5.49
C TYR A 183 -20.41 -13.52 -5.81
N ASN A 184 -21.70 -13.39 -5.49
CA ASN A 184 -22.53 -12.24 -5.85
C ASN A 184 -22.07 -10.90 -5.27
N SER A 185 -21.21 -10.91 -4.28
CA SER A 185 -20.66 -9.69 -3.70
C SER A 185 -19.24 -9.89 -3.16
N LEU A 186 -18.50 -8.78 -3.05
CA LEU A 186 -17.16 -8.79 -2.46
C LEU A 186 -17.18 -9.23 -0.98
N ALA A 187 -18.27 -8.99 -0.27
CA ALA A 187 -18.44 -9.44 1.12
C ALA A 187 -18.55 -10.97 1.20
N MET A 188 -19.31 -11.57 0.30
CA MET A 188 -19.41 -13.03 0.19
C MET A 188 -18.08 -13.66 -0.23
N GLU A 189 -17.38 -13.07 -1.18
CA GLU A 189 -16.03 -13.48 -1.56
C GLU A 189 -15.07 -13.43 -0.36
N ALA A 190 -15.12 -12.37 0.43
CA ALA A 190 -14.28 -12.22 1.61
C ALA A 190 -14.62 -13.25 2.70
N PHE A 191 -15.90 -13.57 2.88
CA PHE A 191 -16.36 -14.55 3.84
C PHE A 191 -15.85 -15.96 3.48
N HIS A 192 -16.11 -16.41 2.25
CA HIS A 192 -15.65 -17.73 1.78
C HIS A 192 -14.14 -17.85 1.77
N PHE A 193 -13.43 -16.78 1.42
CA PHE A 193 -11.98 -16.76 1.47
C PHE A 193 -11.44 -16.94 2.90
N LYS A 194 -12.06 -16.29 3.90
CA LYS A 194 -11.71 -16.47 5.32
C LYS A 194 -11.97 -17.89 5.81
N GLU A 195 -13.10 -18.48 5.43
CA GLU A 195 -13.42 -19.86 5.77
C GLU A 195 -12.44 -20.85 5.15
N LEU A 196 -12.12 -20.70 3.87
CA LEU A 196 -11.11 -21.50 3.20
C LEU A 196 -9.75 -21.42 3.92
N TYR A 197 -9.37 -20.22 4.32
CA TYR A 197 -8.12 -19.99 5.04
C TYR A 197 -8.14 -20.62 6.44
N ARG A 198 -9.25 -20.51 7.16
CA ARG A 198 -9.44 -21.11 8.48
C ARG A 198 -9.33 -22.63 8.44
N THR A 199 -9.88 -23.26 7.41
CA THR A 199 -9.93 -24.72 7.26
C THR A 199 -8.66 -25.33 6.67
N SER A 200 -8.00 -24.61 5.73
CA SER A 200 -6.85 -25.13 4.97
C SER A 200 -5.50 -24.67 5.52
N GLY A 201 -5.50 -23.75 6.48
CA GLY A 201 -4.27 -23.12 6.98
C GLY A 201 -3.58 -22.20 5.96
N PRO A 202 -2.43 -21.59 6.32
CA PRO A 202 -1.69 -20.70 5.45
C PRO A 202 -1.03 -21.48 4.31
N LYS A 203 -1.47 -21.25 3.08
CA LYS A 203 -0.79 -21.75 1.88
C LYS A 203 0.12 -20.67 1.34
N TYR A 204 1.42 -20.97 1.24
CA TYR A 204 2.41 -20.10 0.62
C TYR A 204 2.46 -20.37 -0.88
N LEU A 205 2.30 -19.36 -1.71
CA LEU A 205 2.52 -19.50 -3.15
C LEU A 205 4.00 -19.70 -3.49
N PHE A 206 4.89 -19.10 -2.69
CA PHE A 206 6.32 -19.14 -2.93
C PHE A 206 7.10 -19.37 -1.64
N SER A 207 8.06 -20.30 -1.69
CA SER A 207 8.92 -20.67 -0.56
C SER A 207 10.08 -19.69 -0.33
N ARG A 208 10.48 -18.93 -1.36
CA ARG A 208 11.59 -17.98 -1.31
C ARG A 208 11.10 -16.56 -1.21
N TYR A 209 11.83 -15.73 -0.46
CA TYR A 209 11.54 -14.33 -0.25
C TYR A 209 12.79 -13.45 -0.33
N THR A 210 12.63 -12.26 -0.91
CA THR A 210 13.63 -11.19 -0.80
C THR A 210 12.95 -9.82 -0.69
N LYS A 211 13.52 -8.95 0.16
CA LYS A 211 13.08 -7.55 0.27
C LYS A 211 13.54 -6.69 -0.92
N LYS A 212 14.37 -7.23 -1.79
CA LYS A 212 14.98 -6.51 -2.92
C LYS A 212 14.08 -6.40 -4.14
N ILE A 213 13.03 -7.23 -4.23
CA ILE A 213 12.00 -7.11 -5.27
C ILE A 213 11.19 -5.83 -5.04
N ASP A 214 11.17 -4.93 -6.01
CA ASP A 214 10.37 -3.70 -5.95
C ASP A 214 8.91 -3.95 -6.36
N ASN A 215 8.16 -4.56 -5.44
CA ASN A 215 6.74 -4.79 -5.67
C ASN A 215 5.92 -3.52 -5.90
N HIS A 216 6.41 -2.35 -5.46
CA HIS A 216 5.71 -1.10 -5.71
C HIS A 216 5.83 -0.65 -7.16
N ALA A 217 7.00 -0.83 -7.78
CA ALA A 217 7.17 -0.57 -9.21
C ALA A 217 6.30 -1.51 -10.04
N PHE A 218 6.29 -2.82 -9.74
CA PHE A 218 5.44 -3.78 -10.44
C PHE A 218 3.96 -3.50 -10.24
N ARG A 219 3.55 -3.05 -9.06
CA ARG A 219 2.17 -2.64 -8.81
C ARG A 219 1.79 -1.38 -9.58
N ALA A 220 2.70 -0.44 -9.76
CA ALA A 220 2.46 0.73 -10.61
C ALA A 220 2.35 0.33 -12.09
N GLN A 221 3.21 -0.58 -12.56
CA GLN A 221 3.10 -1.12 -13.91
C GLN A 221 1.78 -1.87 -14.12
N TYR A 222 1.41 -2.75 -13.19
CA TYR A 222 0.10 -3.44 -13.22
C TYR A 222 -1.06 -2.46 -13.35
N ALA A 223 -1.04 -1.36 -12.60
CA ALA A 223 -2.12 -0.38 -12.64
C ALA A 223 -2.28 0.24 -14.03
N ARG A 224 -1.18 0.58 -14.70
CA ARG A 224 -1.18 1.12 -16.06
C ARG A 224 -1.65 0.08 -17.07
N ASP A 225 -1.02 -1.09 -17.06
CA ASP A 225 -1.37 -2.18 -17.96
C ASP A 225 -2.85 -2.60 -17.82
N ARG A 226 -3.34 -2.67 -16.58
CA ARG A 226 -4.74 -3.00 -16.30
C ARG A 226 -5.71 -1.93 -16.78
N TYR A 227 -5.35 -0.67 -16.62
CA TYR A 227 -6.13 0.44 -17.15
C TYR A 227 -6.22 0.37 -18.67
N GLU A 228 -5.10 0.18 -19.36
CA GLU A 228 -5.03 0.04 -20.82
C GLU A 228 -5.88 -1.14 -21.30
N GLU A 229 -5.77 -2.30 -20.67
CA GLU A 229 -6.58 -3.48 -20.98
C GLU A 229 -8.07 -3.21 -20.85
N LEU A 230 -8.51 -2.53 -19.78
CA LEU A 230 -9.91 -2.17 -19.55
C LEU A 230 -10.43 -1.15 -20.57
N VAL A 231 -9.61 -0.16 -20.92
CA VAL A 231 -9.96 0.83 -21.97
C VAL A 231 -10.14 0.15 -23.32
N GLN A 232 -9.22 -0.71 -23.72
CA GLN A 232 -9.31 -1.47 -24.96
C GLN A 232 -10.59 -2.34 -25.01
N GLN A 233 -10.89 -3.05 -23.92
CA GLN A 233 -12.12 -3.85 -23.80
C GLN A 233 -13.39 -2.99 -23.93
N LYS A 234 -13.39 -1.81 -23.30
CA LYS A 234 -14.53 -0.89 -23.35
C LYS A 234 -14.71 -0.26 -24.73
N MET A 235 -13.62 0.17 -25.37
CA MET A 235 -13.65 0.71 -26.73
C MET A 235 -14.14 -0.33 -27.74
N GLY A 236 -13.70 -1.58 -27.64
CA GLY A 236 -14.19 -2.67 -28.47
C GLY A 236 -15.69 -2.96 -28.31
N GLN A 237 -16.27 -2.62 -27.16
CA GLN A 237 -17.69 -2.85 -26.89
C GLN A 237 -18.60 -1.64 -27.19
N ARG A 238 -18.09 -0.41 -27.02
CA ARG A 238 -18.93 0.81 -27.02
C ARG A 238 -18.43 1.95 -27.91
N GLY A 239 -17.25 1.87 -28.47
CA GLY A 239 -16.68 2.88 -29.37
C GLY A 239 -16.23 4.19 -28.75
N GLU A 240 -16.62 4.50 -27.51
CA GLU A 240 -16.28 5.78 -26.86
C GLU A 240 -15.94 5.68 -25.38
N ILE A 241 -15.08 6.59 -24.91
CA ILE A 241 -14.80 6.82 -23.49
C ILE A 241 -15.83 7.82 -22.97
N LEU A 242 -16.85 7.32 -22.25
CA LEU A 242 -18.00 8.11 -21.81
C LEU A 242 -17.82 8.90 -20.51
N SER A 243 -16.74 8.66 -19.75
CA SER A 243 -16.57 9.24 -18.41
C SER A 243 -15.15 9.71 -18.19
N ASN A 244 -14.95 11.01 -18.04
CA ASN A 244 -13.63 11.62 -17.88
C ASN A 244 -13.32 11.97 -16.42
N TYR A 245 -12.18 11.53 -15.93
CA TYR A 245 -11.59 11.99 -14.69
C TYR A 245 -10.12 12.30 -14.89
N ARG A 246 -9.76 13.58 -15.01
CA ARG A 246 -8.37 14.05 -15.23
C ARG A 246 -7.71 13.43 -16.47
N GLY A 247 -8.45 13.27 -17.56
CA GLY A 247 -7.97 12.66 -18.80
C GLY A 247 -8.04 11.14 -18.85
N TYR A 248 -8.61 10.49 -17.83
CA TYR A 248 -8.78 9.04 -17.77
C TYR A 248 -10.25 8.63 -17.74
N ASP A 249 -10.56 7.44 -18.24
CA ASP A 249 -11.88 6.85 -18.07
C ASP A 249 -12.11 6.50 -16.59
N ARG A 250 -13.19 7.05 -16.03
CA ARG A 250 -13.51 6.95 -14.62
C ARG A 250 -13.85 5.53 -14.17
N ASP A 251 -14.55 4.77 -15.02
CA ASP A 251 -14.99 3.42 -14.66
C ASP A 251 -13.82 2.44 -14.72
N CYS A 252 -12.94 2.59 -15.73
CA CYS A 252 -11.70 1.85 -15.81
C CYS A 252 -10.79 2.15 -14.60
N LEU A 253 -10.65 3.43 -14.20
CA LEU A 253 -9.92 3.78 -12.97
C LEU A 253 -10.55 3.18 -11.71
N ARG A 254 -11.90 3.14 -11.65
CA ARG A 254 -12.60 2.53 -10.52
C ARG A 254 -12.27 1.04 -10.42
N GLN A 255 -12.30 0.33 -11.55
CA GLN A 255 -11.95 -1.08 -11.58
C GLN A 255 -10.49 -1.32 -11.18
N VAL A 256 -9.54 -0.55 -11.72
CA VAL A 256 -8.13 -0.59 -11.28
C VAL A 256 -8.00 -0.32 -9.78
N SER A 257 -8.77 0.65 -9.27
CA SER A 257 -8.79 0.96 -7.83
C SER A 257 -9.28 -0.22 -6.98
N PHE A 258 -10.28 -0.95 -7.44
CA PHE A 258 -10.75 -2.18 -6.79
C PHE A 258 -9.70 -3.28 -6.86
N ASP A 259 -9.14 -3.55 -8.03
CA ASP A 259 -8.08 -4.54 -8.24
C ASP A 259 -6.86 -4.26 -7.35
N LEU A 260 -6.58 -2.99 -7.06
CA LEU A 260 -5.54 -2.56 -6.14
C LEU A 260 -5.97 -2.47 -4.67
N GLY A 261 -7.27 -2.63 -4.35
CA GLY A 261 -7.82 -2.53 -2.99
C GLY A 261 -7.77 -1.13 -2.38
N HIS A 262 -7.80 -0.08 -3.21
CA HIS A 262 -7.80 1.31 -2.74
C HIS A 262 -9.19 1.89 -2.51
N ASN A 263 -10.17 1.50 -3.31
CA ASN A 263 -11.54 2.03 -3.34
C ASN A 263 -11.63 3.57 -3.56
N ARG A 264 -10.57 4.18 -4.09
CA ARG A 264 -10.47 5.62 -4.37
C ARG A 264 -9.67 5.86 -5.65
N ILE A 265 -10.31 6.42 -6.66
CA ILE A 265 -9.70 6.66 -7.99
C ILE A 265 -8.57 7.70 -7.96
N ASN A 266 -8.68 8.75 -7.12
CA ASN A 266 -7.62 9.75 -6.99
C ASN A 266 -6.28 9.13 -6.58
N VAL A 267 -6.28 8.10 -5.73
CA VAL A 267 -5.06 7.38 -5.33
C VAL A 267 -4.42 6.67 -6.52
N VAL A 268 -5.24 6.12 -7.44
CA VAL A 268 -4.73 5.47 -8.65
C VAL A 268 -4.03 6.48 -9.53
N VAL A 269 -4.67 7.61 -9.84
CA VAL A 269 -4.11 8.66 -10.69
C VAL A 269 -2.84 9.26 -10.08
N GLU A 270 -2.87 9.61 -8.79
CA GLU A 270 -1.77 10.30 -8.13
C GLU A 270 -0.53 9.43 -7.89
N HIS A 271 -0.71 8.13 -7.73
CA HIS A 271 0.37 7.24 -7.31
C HIS A 271 0.83 6.23 -8.37
N TYR A 272 -0.03 5.90 -9.34
CA TYR A 272 0.24 4.80 -10.25
C TYR A 272 0.20 5.17 -11.74
N MET A 273 -0.54 6.24 -12.13
CA MET A 273 -0.70 6.62 -13.54
C MET A 273 0.31 7.68 -14.03
N ARG A 274 1.26 8.04 -13.19
CA ARG A 274 2.34 8.98 -13.53
C ARG A 274 3.57 8.26 -14.01
#